data_8f61e0a7fee31d4e7200628b93dd0701
#
_entry.id   8f61e0a7fee31d4e7200628b93dd0701
#
_cell.length_a   1.000
_cell.length_b   1.000
_cell.length_c   1.000
_cell.angle_alpha   90.00
_cell.angle_beta   90.00
_cell.angle_gamma   90.00
#
_symmetry.space_group_name_H-M   'P 1'
#
loop_
_entity.id
_entity.type
_entity.pdbx_description
1 polymer ?
#
loop_
_entity_poly.entity_id
_entity_poly.type
_entity_poly.pdbx_seq_one_letter_code
_entity_poly.pdbx_strand_id
1 'polypeptide(L)'
;ISVAATDFVMNSARKRNPFALRNYMVGYWKTFGVLSVLSLGALWWMAPWLLAVFGPSYAEGSSVMRLFLVGSLGAHLLRVPYGHLLSAVGRADLNTYVNGAVFLATIPLCFWAIPQWGIMGAAGVMAAMLWVSGGMYALVFEIHLRGQRQD
;
A
#
# COMPACT_ATOMS: atom_id res chain seq x y z
N ILE A 1 -0.34 -17.06 11.45
CA ILE A 1 -1.56 -16.23 11.25
C ILE A 1 -1.80 -16.00 9.75
N SER A 2 -0.76 -15.89 8.92
CA SER A 2 -0.94 -15.58 7.48
C SER A 2 -1.58 -16.72 6.68
N VAL A 3 -1.21 -17.98 6.91
CA VAL A 3 -1.66 -19.12 6.10
C VAL A 3 -3.17 -19.37 6.27
N ALA A 4 -3.67 -19.42 7.49
CA ALA A 4 -5.10 -19.63 7.75
C ALA A 4 -5.99 -18.49 7.23
N ALA A 5 -5.50 -17.23 7.29
CA ALA A 5 -6.21 -16.10 6.72
C ALA A 5 -6.23 -16.16 5.19
N THR A 6 -5.13 -16.57 4.57
CA THR A 6 -5.03 -16.75 3.12
C THR A 6 -5.97 -17.86 2.64
N ASP A 7 -6.01 -19.00 3.33
CA ASP A 7 -6.89 -20.11 3.01
C ASP A 7 -8.37 -19.74 3.15
N PHE A 8 -8.72 -18.97 4.19
CA PHE A 8 -10.08 -18.47 4.35
C PHE A 8 -10.50 -17.54 3.23
N VAL A 9 -9.61 -16.60 2.85
CA VAL A 9 -9.85 -15.66 1.74
C VAL A 9 -9.96 -16.40 0.42
N MET A 10 -9.05 -17.33 0.14
CA MET A 10 -9.10 -18.18 -1.07
C MET A 10 -10.39 -19.01 -1.15
N ASN A 11 -10.82 -19.63 -0.06
CA ASN A 11 -12.05 -20.40 0.00
C ASN A 11 -13.30 -19.52 -0.18
N SER A 12 -13.30 -18.34 0.40
CA SER A 12 -14.38 -17.37 0.27
C SER A 12 -14.44 -16.74 -1.12
N ALA A 13 -13.29 -16.51 -1.74
CA ALA A 13 -13.17 -16.06 -3.12
C ALA A 13 -13.65 -17.12 -4.11
N ARG A 14 -13.25 -18.40 -3.92
CA ARG A 14 -13.74 -19.52 -4.71
C ARG A 14 -15.25 -19.68 -4.64
N LYS A 15 -15.87 -19.43 -3.50
CA LYS A 15 -17.33 -19.51 -3.31
C LYS A 15 -18.06 -18.25 -3.81
N ARG A 16 -17.37 -17.31 -4.43
CA ARG A 16 -17.93 -16.02 -4.93
C ARG A 16 -18.82 -15.31 -3.91
N ASN A 17 -18.42 -15.32 -2.63
CA ASN A 17 -19.19 -14.70 -1.55
C ASN A 17 -18.68 -13.26 -1.26
N PRO A 18 -19.33 -12.21 -1.80
CA PRO A 18 -18.88 -10.82 -1.63
C PRO A 18 -18.96 -10.35 -0.17
N PHE A 19 -19.86 -10.90 0.63
CA PHE A 19 -19.98 -10.56 2.05
C PHE A 19 -18.77 -11.05 2.86
N ALA A 20 -18.28 -12.26 2.55
CA ALA A 20 -17.09 -12.80 3.22
C ALA A 20 -15.84 -11.99 2.90
N LEU A 21 -15.67 -11.53 1.65
CA LEU A 21 -14.57 -10.66 1.24
C LEU A 21 -14.61 -9.30 1.93
N ARG A 22 -15.79 -8.72 2.04
CA ARG A 22 -16.00 -7.43 2.76
C ARG A 22 -15.72 -7.57 4.25
N ASN A 23 -16.19 -8.63 4.88
CA ASN A 23 -15.92 -8.92 6.30
C ASN A 23 -14.43 -9.13 6.56
N TYR A 24 -13.71 -9.78 5.63
CA TYR A 24 -12.27 -9.90 5.69
C TYR A 24 -11.58 -8.54 5.67
N MET A 25 -11.98 -7.64 4.75
CA MET A 25 -11.41 -6.29 4.68
C MET A 25 -11.64 -5.50 5.98
N VAL A 26 -12.84 -5.56 6.54
CA VAL A 26 -13.16 -4.91 7.81
C VAL A 26 -12.31 -5.49 8.95
N GLY A 27 -12.16 -6.82 9.00
CA GLY A 27 -11.29 -7.49 9.96
C GLY A 27 -9.82 -7.10 9.81
N TYR A 28 -9.34 -7.05 8.57
CA TYR A 28 -7.98 -6.61 8.25
C TYR A 28 -7.73 -5.18 8.75
N TRP A 29 -8.60 -4.23 8.42
CA TRP A 29 -8.43 -2.85 8.84
C TRP A 29 -8.52 -2.66 10.36
N LYS A 30 -9.40 -3.39 11.04
CA LYS A 30 -9.50 -3.35 12.51
C LYS A 30 -8.24 -3.84 13.20
N THR A 31 -7.57 -4.84 12.65
CA THR A 31 -6.39 -5.44 13.28
C THR A 31 -5.09 -4.85 12.71
N PHE A 32 -4.83 -5.07 11.43
CA PHE A 32 -3.58 -4.64 10.78
C PHE A 32 -3.57 -3.15 10.45
N GLY A 33 -4.72 -2.56 10.12
CA GLY A 33 -4.83 -1.12 9.87
C GLY A 33 -4.50 -0.32 11.12
N VAL A 34 -5.11 -0.67 12.25
CA VAL A 34 -4.83 0.00 13.54
C VAL A 34 -3.38 -0.21 13.95
N LEU A 35 -2.86 -1.43 13.85
CA LEU A 35 -1.46 -1.73 14.18
C LEU A 35 -0.49 -0.93 13.28
N SER A 36 -0.79 -0.82 11.98
CA SER A 36 0.02 -0.04 11.04
C SER A 36 0.01 1.44 11.39
N VAL A 37 -1.15 2.02 11.72
CA VAL A 37 -1.24 3.42 12.13
C VAL A 37 -0.44 3.67 13.41
N LEU A 38 -0.56 2.80 14.40
CA LEU A 38 0.18 2.95 15.67
C LEU A 38 1.69 2.81 15.48
N SER A 39 2.14 1.79 14.76
CA SER A 39 3.57 1.55 14.53
C SER A 39 4.21 2.62 13.65
N LEU A 40 3.57 3.01 12.56
CA LEU A 40 4.07 4.08 11.69
C LEU A 40 4.00 5.45 12.38
N GLY A 41 2.99 5.70 13.22
CA GLY A 41 2.89 6.89 14.06
C GLY A 41 4.01 6.97 15.09
N ALA A 42 4.33 5.86 15.75
CA ALA A 42 5.47 5.78 16.66
C ALA A 42 6.80 6.05 15.93
N LEU A 43 7.00 5.41 14.77
CA LEU A 43 8.19 5.65 13.93
C LEU A 43 8.27 7.09 13.43
N TRP A 44 7.15 7.72 13.10
CA TRP A 44 7.10 9.12 12.71
C TRP A 44 7.63 10.04 13.82
N TRP A 45 7.20 9.78 15.04
CA TRP A 45 7.63 10.57 16.19
C TRP A 45 9.10 10.29 16.55
N MET A 46 9.53 9.03 16.45
CA MET A 46 10.90 8.60 16.76
C MET A 46 11.91 8.87 15.62
N ALA A 47 11.46 9.28 14.42
CA ALA A 47 12.30 9.43 13.24
C ALA A 47 13.61 10.21 13.46
N PRO A 48 13.62 11.39 14.10
CA PRO A 48 14.86 12.13 14.28
C PRO A 48 15.85 11.41 15.21
N TRP A 49 15.38 10.75 16.25
CA TRP A 49 16.23 10.00 17.17
C TRP A 49 16.79 8.73 16.55
N LEU A 50 15.97 8.01 15.80
CA LEU A 50 16.42 6.82 15.07
C LEU A 50 17.52 7.16 14.07
N LEU A 51 17.36 8.26 13.34
CA LEU A 51 18.37 8.70 12.37
C LEU A 51 19.63 9.24 13.04
N ALA A 52 19.52 9.89 14.20
CA ALA A 52 20.65 10.41 14.95
C ALA A 52 21.62 9.29 15.43
N VAL A 53 21.14 8.05 15.56
CA VAL A 53 21.99 6.86 15.86
C VAL A 53 23.05 6.65 14.77
N PHE A 54 22.74 6.97 13.51
CA PHE A 54 23.67 6.85 12.39
C PHE A 54 24.61 8.08 12.26
N GLY A 55 24.38 9.13 13.03
CA GLY A 55 25.17 10.35 13.06
C GLY A 55 24.30 11.61 13.02
N PRO A 56 24.81 12.75 13.53
CA PRO A 56 24.02 14.00 13.64
C PRO A 56 23.48 14.50 12.30
N SER A 57 24.25 14.33 11.22
CA SER A 57 23.88 14.75 9.87
C SER A 57 22.68 13.98 9.29
N TYR A 58 22.44 12.75 9.77
CA TYR A 58 21.29 11.95 9.32
C TYR A 58 19.96 12.42 9.95
N ALA A 59 19.99 13.13 11.09
CA ALA A 59 18.79 13.66 11.73
C ALA A 59 18.02 14.63 10.80
N GLU A 60 18.73 15.36 9.91
CA GLU A 60 18.13 16.24 8.91
C GLU A 60 17.28 15.48 7.89
N GLY A 61 17.58 14.18 7.66
CA GLY A 61 16.80 13.29 6.81
C GLY A 61 15.46 12.85 7.39
N SER A 62 15.11 13.27 8.62
CA SER A 62 13.85 12.87 9.28
C SER A 62 12.60 13.24 8.47
N SER A 63 12.62 14.34 7.72
CA SER A 63 11.52 14.75 6.84
C SER A 63 11.32 13.77 5.68
N VAL A 64 12.40 13.27 5.09
CA VAL A 64 12.37 12.24 4.03
C VAL A 64 11.79 10.94 4.58
N MET A 65 12.26 10.49 5.75
CA MET A 65 11.74 9.30 6.42
C MET A 65 10.24 9.43 6.71
N ARG A 66 9.79 10.60 7.18
CA ARG A 66 8.37 10.86 7.43
C ARG A 66 7.52 10.75 6.17
N LEU A 67 7.98 11.25 5.02
CA LEU A 67 7.28 11.06 3.75
C LEU A 67 7.15 9.59 3.38
N PHE A 68 8.20 8.79 3.56
CA PHE A 68 8.14 7.34 3.34
C PHE A 68 7.16 6.65 4.27
N LEU A 69 7.06 7.05 5.54
CA LEU A 69 6.09 6.50 6.48
C LEU A 69 4.65 6.80 6.05
N VAL A 70 4.37 8.02 5.54
CA VAL A 70 3.06 8.36 4.96
C VAL A 70 2.76 7.49 3.73
N GLY A 71 3.71 7.30 2.83
CA GLY A 71 3.55 6.40 1.69
C GLY A 71 3.31 4.95 2.12
N SER A 72 4.08 4.46 3.10
CA SER A 72 3.94 3.12 3.66
C SER A 72 2.57 2.89 4.28
N LEU A 73 1.98 3.89 4.92
CA LEU A 73 0.62 3.82 5.44
C LEU A 73 -0.39 3.53 4.31
N GLY A 74 -0.30 4.24 3.19
CA GLY A 74 -1.13 4.00 2.00
C GLY A 74 -0.96 2.57 1.46
N ALA A 75 0.28 2.08 1.42
CA ALA A 75 0.56 0.71 1.01
C ALA A 75 -0.08 -0.31 1.95
N HIS A 76 0.05 -0.15 3.26
CA HIS A 76 -0.52 -1.09 4.25
C HIS A 76 -2.05 -1.05 4.30
N LEU A 77 -2.66 0.12 4.15
CA LEU A 77 -4.11 0.26 4.23
C LEU A 77 -4.83 -0.18 2.96
N LEU A 78 -4.23 0.05 1.79
CA LEU A 78 -4.90 -0.18 0.51
C LEU A 78 -4.18 -1.23 -0.35
N ARG A 79 -2.92 -0.99 -0.70
CA ARG A 79 -2.21 -1.80 -1.68
C ARG A 79 -2.09 -3.27 -1.26
N VAL A 80 -1.66 -3.53 -0.03
CA VAL A 80 -1.45 -4.89 0.48
C VAL A 80 -2.75 -5.69 0.53
N PRO A 81 -3.84 -5.22 1.21
CA PRO A 81 -5.05 -6.03 1.32
C PRO A 81 -5.74 -6.26 -0.02
N TYR A 82 -5.85 -5.26 -0.87
CA TYR A 82 -6.48 -5.42 -2.19
C TYR A 82 -5.62 -6.26 -3.15
N GLY A 83 -4.28 -6.15 -3.07
CA GLY A 83 -3.37 -7.00 -3.83
C GLY A 83 -3.52 -8.48 -3.47
N HIS A 84 -3.66 -8.80 -2.18
CA HIS A 84 -3.96 -10.17 -1.73
C HIS A 84 -5.32 -10.66 -2.21
N LEU A 85 -6.35 -9.80 -2.17
CA LEU A 85 -7.68 -10.15 -2.67
C LEU A 85 -7.68 -10.43 -4.17
N LEU A 86 -7.01 -9.61 -4.98
CA LEU A 86 -6.87 -9.86 -6.42
C LEU A 86 -6.17 -11.19 -6.71
N SER A 87 -5.11 -11.49 -5.97
CA SER A 87 -4.43 -12.79 -6.08
C SER A 87 -5.34 -13.96 -5.67
N ALA A 88 -6.13 -13.79 -4.61
CA ALA A 88 -7.06 -14.82 -4.11
C ALA A 88 -8.21 -15.12 -5.09
N VAL A 89 -8.67 -14.11 -5.85
CA VAL A 89 -9.70 -14.32 -6.90
C VAL A 89 -9.09 -14.80 -8.23
N GLY A 90 -7.81 -15.16 -8.26
CA GLY A 90 -7.12 -15.69 -9.42
C GLY A 90 -6.71 -14.65 -10.46
N ARG A 91 -6.73 -13.37 -10.10
CA ARG A 91 -6.36 -12.24 -10.98
C ARG A 91 -5.04 -11.59 -10.58
N ALA A 92 -4.04 -12.43 -10.32
CA ALA A 92 -2.68 -11.99 -10.03
C ALA A 92 -2.04 -11.22 -11.21
N ASP A 93 -2.51 -11.44 -12.43
CA ASP A 93 -2.14 -10.69 -13.64
C ASP A 93 -2.38 -9.18 -13.46
N LEU A 94 -3.50 -8.79 -12.85
CA LEU A 94 -3.84 -7.40 -12.59
C LEU A 94 -2.85 -6.71 -11.63
N ASN A 95 -2.29 -7.48 -10.68
CA ASN A 95 -1.23 -6.96 -9.80
C ASN A 95 0.00 -6.55 -10.61
N THR A 96 0.38 -7.35 -11.59
CA THR A 96 1.52 -7.06 -12.47
C THR A 96 1.26 -5.82 -13.33
N TYR A 97 0.06 -5.70 -13.91
CA TYR A 97 -0.29 -4.52 -14.71
C TYR A 97 -0.31 -3.24 -13.88
N VAL A 98 -0.93 -3.25 -12.69
CA VAL A 98 -0.94 -2.08 -11.80
C VAL A 98 0.48 -1.69 -11.38
N ASN A 99 1.31 -2.68 -10.98
CA ASN A 99 2.69 -2.40 -10.60
C ASN A 99 3.51 -1.85 -11.78
N GLY A 100 3.35 -2.42 -12.97
CA GLY A 100 4.01 -1.94 -14.18
C GLY A 100 3.62 -0.51 -14.53
N ALA A 101 2.32 -0.18 -14.50
CA ALA A 101 1.82 1.17 -14.75
C ALA A 101 2.36 2.18 -13.75
N VAL A 102 2.32 1.84 -12.45
CA VAL A 102 2.86 2.69 -11.37
C VAL A 102 4.36 2.89 -11.53
N PHE A 103 5.12 1.83 -11.86
CA PHE A 103 6.55 1.91 -12.09
C PHE A 103 6.88 2.85 -13.26
N LEU A 104 6.20 2.66 -14.40
CA LEU A 104 6.40 3.51 -15.59
C LEU A 104 6.04 4.98 -15.33
N ALA A 105 5.01 5.26 -14.54
CA ALA A 105 4.64 6.62 -14.15
C ALA A 105 5.63 7.23 -13.14
N THR A 106 6.22 6.41 -12.27
CA THR A 106 7.17 6.90 -11.25
C THR A 106 8.43 7.48 -11.89
N ILE A 107 8.92 6.87 -12.97
CA ILE A 107 10.16 7.30 -13.62
C ILE A 107 10.10 8.77 -14.07
N PRO A 108 9.17 9.20 -14.95
CA PRO A 108 9.11 10.59 -15.39
C PRO A 108 8.78 11.56 -14.26
N LEU A 109 7.97 11.15 -13.27
CA LEU A 109 7.68 11.97 -12.11
C LEU A 109 8.93 12.23 -11.26
N CYS A 110 9.79 11.23 -11.07
CA CYS A 110 11.06 11.40 -10.38
C CYS A 110 12.00 12.31 -11.18
N PHE A 111 12.09 12.15 -12.51
CA PHE A 111 12.89 13.03 -13.36
C PHE A 111 12.43 14.49 -13.29
N TRP A 112 11.14 14.74 -13.10
CA TRP A 112 10.60 16.07 -12.93
C TRP A 112 10.80 16.60 -11.50
N ALA A 113 10.60 15.79 -10.46
CA ALA A 113 10.59 16.22 -9.08
C ALA A 113 12.00 16.40 -8.47
N ILE A 114 12.95 15.52 -8.84
CA ILE A 114 14.31 15.55 -8.26
C ILE A 114 15.04 16.85 -8.56
N PRO A 115 15.03 17.42 -9.79
CA PRO A 115 15.70 18.69 -10.06
C PRO A 115 15.12 19.87 -9.28
N GLN A 116 13.84 19.82 -8.87
CA GLN A 116 13.16 20.92 -8.18
C GLN A 116 13.29 20.83 -6.66
N TRP A 117 13.19 19.62 -6.10
CA TRP A 117 13.12 19.40 -4.65
C TRP A 117 14.14 18.39 -4.12
N GLY A 118 15.08 17.96 -4.94
CA GLY A 118 16.13 17.00 -4.55
C GLY A 118 15.53 15.70 -4.03
N ILE A 119 16.12 15.17 -2.97
CA ILE A 119 15.70 13.89 -2.35
C ILE A 119 14.26 13.96 -1.78
N MET A 120 13.81 15.15 -1.35
CA MET A 120 12.44 15.37 -0.90
C MET A 120 11.44 15.16 -2.04
N GLY A 121 11.79 15.60 -3.25
CA GLY A 121 10.98 15.37 -4.44
C GLY A 121 10.82 13.87 -4.75
N ALA A 122 11.92 13.11 -4.72
CA ALA A 122 11.88 11.66 -4.89
C ALA A 122 11.01 10.97 -3.83
N ALA A 123 11.20 11.32 -2.56
CA ALA A 123 10.42 10.76 -1.45
C ALA A 123 8.92 11.09 -1.58
N GLY A 124 8.59 12.32 -1.97
CA GLY A 124 7.22 12.76 -2.21
C GLY A 124 6.54 11.99 -3.34
N VAL A 125 7.23 11.81 -4.48
CA VAL A 125 6.73 11.00 -5.60
C VAL A 125 6.50 9.57 -5.16
N MET A 126 7.45 8.93 -4.48
CA MET A 126 7.30 7.56 -3.98
C MET A 126 6.13 7.42 -3.02
N ALA A 127 5.98 8.35 -2.07
CA ALA A 127 4.85 8.36 -1.15
C ALA A 127 3.51 8.49 -1.88
N ALA A 128 3.39 9.44 -2.82
CA ALA A 128 2.19 9.64 -3.62
C ALA A 128 1.86 8.39 -4.47
N MET A 129 2.86 7.79 -5.11
CA MET A 129 2.66 6.61 -5.95
C MET A 129 2.24 5.36 -5.15
N LEU A 130 2.63 5.24 -3.88
CA LEU A 130 2.13 4.18 -3.00
C LEU A 130 0.63 4.33 -2.72
N TRP A 131 0.13 5.55 -2.53
CA TRP A 131 -1.30 5.83 -2.38
C TRP A 131 -2.05 5.61 -3.69
N VAL A 132 -1.53 6.12 -4.81
CA VAL A 132 -2.11 5.93 -6.15
C VAL A 132 -2.21 4.44 -6.47
N SER A 133 -1.14 3.68 -6.26
CA SER A 133 -1.17 2.23 -6.50
C SER A 133 -2.22 1.54 -5.63
N GLY A 134 -2.32 1.90 -4.35
CA GLY A 134 -3.34 1.38 -3.44
C GLY A 134 -4.77 1.67 -3.93
N GLY A 135 -5.02 2.90 -4.37
CA GLY A 135 -6.30 3.30 -4.98
C GLY A 135 -6.61 2.53 -6.28
N MET A 136 -5.61 2.32 -7.14
CA MET A 136 -5.77 1.51 -8.34
C MET A 136 -6.12 0.05 -8.02
N TYR A 137 -5.46 -0.56 -7.03
CA TYR A 137 -5.80 -1.91 -6.58
C TYR A 137 -7.24 -2.00 -6.08
N ALA A 138 -7.69 -1.04 -5.27
CA ALA A 138 -9.06 -0.98 -4.79
C ALA A 138 -10.06 -0.83 -5.94
N LEU A 139 -9.78 0.08 -6.89
CA LEU A 139 -10.64 0.31 -8.05
C LEU A 139 -10.77 -0.93 -8.93
N VAL A 140 -9.65 -1.55 -9.28
CA VAL A 140 -9.62 -2.76 -10.13
C VAL A 140 -10.37 -3.90 -9.46
N PHE A 141 -10.22 -4.08 -8.15
CA PHE A 141 -10.96 -5.08 -7.39
C PHE A 141 -12.47 -4.83 -7.39
N GLU A 142 -12.90 -3.58 -7.15
CA GLU A 142 -14.34 -3.22 -7.17
C GLU A 142 -14.97 -3.40 -8.55
N ILE A 143 -14.26 -3.03 -9.63
CA ILE A 143 -14.73 -3.25 -11.01
C ILE A 143 -14.92 -4.75 -11.27
N HIS A 144 -13.94 -5.57 -10.85
CA HIS A 144 -14.01 -7.03 -11.01
C HIS A 144 -15.22 -7.63 -10.26
N LEU A 145 -15.49 -7.17 -9.04
CA LEU A 145 -16.65 -7.64 -8.27
C LEU A 145 -17.99 -7.24 -8.91
N ARG A 146 -18.07 -6.05 -9.49
CA ARG A 146 -19.31 -5.59 -10.15
C ARG A 146 -19.59 -6.38 -11.42
N GLY A 147 -18.57 -6.70 -12.22
CA GLY A 147 -18.73 -7.53 -13.41
C GLY A 147 -19.28 -8.93 -13.10
N GLN A 148 -18.88 -9.53 -11.98
CA GLN A 148 -19.37 -10.85 -11.57
C GLN A 148 -20.81 -10.87 -11.02
N ARG A 149 -21.43 -9.73 -10.77
CA ARG A 149 -22.85 -9.65 -10.34
C ARG A 149 -23.84 -9.63 -11.48
N GLN A 150 -23.35 -9.42 -12.70
CA GLN A 150 -24.20 -9.30 -13.89
C GLN A 150 -24.34 -10.63 -14.66
N ASP A 151 -23.49 -11.60 -14.35
CA ASP A 151 -23.54 -12.97 -14.85
C ASP A 151 -24.20 -13.91 -13.82
#